data_d776aa11305f3dbdfbf6a008e8bf597b
#
_entry.id   d776aa11305f3dbdfbf6a008e8bf597b
#
_cell.length_a   1.000
_cell.length_b   1.000
_cell.length_c   1.000
_cell.angle_alpha   90.00
_cell.angle_beta   90.00
_cell.angle_gamma   90.00
#
_symmetry.space_group_name_H-M   'P 1'
#
loop_
_entity.id
_entity.type
_entity.pdbx_description
1 polymer ?
#
loop_
_entity_poly.entity_id
_entity_poly.type
_entity_poly.pdbx_seq_one_letter_code
_entity_poly.pdbx_strand_id
1 'polypeptide(L)'
;MVQTTRRELDVPLDTRSLAPLREFVREALGGSGLGPRISRAMVVAIDEACSSIILNAKEHGASGNLRLLIDIDPTRVKVHVSDTGNDYDMGGEITREQLLREFTKSRKNELGTFLIRRIVDEFSYVFKKGFQSELTMIKFVYEKNEPEAN
;
A
#
# COMPACT_ATOMS: atom_id res chain seq x y z
N MET A 1 9.42 -11.34 -19.73
CA MET A 1 8.82 -12.32 -18.85
C MET A 1 8.91 -11.89 -17.39
N VAL A 2 7.83 -12.03 -16.68
CA VAL A 2 7.81 -11.64 -15.29
C VAL A 2 8.56 -12.64 -14.45
N GLN A 3 9.45 -12.14 -13.60
CA GLN A 3 10.22 -12.99 -12.72
C GLN A 3 9.63 -12.97 -11.32
N THR A 4 9.70 -14.09 -10.65
CA THR A 4 9.21 -14.18 -9.28
C THR A 4 10.24 -13.48 -8.38
N THR A 5 9.78 -12.45 -7.69
CA THR A 5 10.65 -11.70 -6.79
C THR A 5 9.91 -11.33 -5.54
N ARG A 6 10.65 -11.11 -4.49
CA ARG A 6 10.09 -10.64 -3.22
C ARG A 6 11.05 -9.64 -2.62
N ARG A 7 10.56 -8.45 -2.34
CA ARG A 7 11.37 -7.36 -1.81
C ARG A 7 10.65 -6.70 -0.63
N GLU A 8 11.42 -6.34 0.37
CA GLU A 8 10.88 -5.71 1.56
C GLU A 8 11.65 -4.47 1.90
N LEU A 9 10.97 -3.51 2.51
CA LEU A 9 11.61 -2.30 2.99
C LEU A 9 10.92 -1.87 4.28
N ASP A 10 11.71 -1.55 5.30
CA ASP A 10 11.20 -1.00 6.55
C ASP A 10 11.68 0.42 6.65
N VAL A 11 10.79 1.36 6.93
CA VAL A 11 11.14 2.77 7.08
C VAL A 11 10.36 3.35 8.25
N PRO A 12 10.84 4.43 8.84
CA PRO A 12 10.05 5.11 9.88
C PRO A 12 8.76 5.69 9.32
N LEU A 13 7.76 5.80 10.17
CA LEU A 13 6.51 6.47 9.81
C LEU A 13 6.73 7.97 9.80
N ASP A 14 7.35 8.45 8.76
CA ASP A 14 7.77 9.84 8.69
C ASP A 14 7.72 10.26 7.23
N THR A 15 7.37 11.52 6.99
CA THR A 15 7.27 12.02 5.62
C THR A 15 8.61 11.95 4.89
N ARG A 16 9.73 11.94 5.62
CA ARG A 16 11.03 11.79 5.00
C ARG A 16 11.24 10.41 4.38
N SER A 17 10.39 9.45 4.75
CA SER A 17 10.48 8.12 4.19
C SER A 17 9.84 8.01 2.82
N LEU A 18 9.06 9.02 2.40
CA LEU A 18 8.37 8.95 1.12
C LEU A 18 9.31 8.84 -0.07
N ALA A 19 10.39 9.60 -0.06
CA ALA A 19 11.34 9.54 -1.18
C ALA A 19 12.01 8.16 -1.30
N PRO A 20 12.58 7.60 -0.23
CA PRO A 20 13.14 6.25 -0.34
C PRO A 20 12.11 5.19 -0.67
N LEU A 21 10.86 5.34 -0.20
CA LEU A 21 9.81 4.40 -0.55
C LEU A 21 9.54 4.44 -2.05
N ARG A 22 9.44 5.62 -2.61
CA ARG A 22 9.17 5.77 -4.03
C ARG A 22 10.28 5.18 -4.88
N GLU A 23 11.50 5.39 -4.46
CA GLU A 23 12.64 4.84 -5.17
C GLU A 23 12.63 3.32 -5.12
N PHE A 24 12.37 2.76 -3.95
CA PHE A 24 12.31 1.32 -3.76
C PHE A 24 11.23 0.70 -4.66
N VAL A 25 10.06 1.32 -4.70
CA VAL A 25 8.94 0.82 -5.47
C VAL A 25 9.26 0.83 -6.96
N ARG A 26 9.85 1.92 -7.44
CA ARG A 26 10.20 2.01 -8.85
C ARG A 26 11.21 0.95 -9.24
N GLU A 27 12.19 0.72 -8.38
CA GLU A 27 13.20 -0.30 -8.65
C GLU A 27 12.60 -1.69 -8.63
N ALA A 28 11.77 -1.97 -7.64
CA ALA A 28 11.18 -3.29 -7.51
C ALA A 28 10.29 -3.63 -8.70
N LEU A 29 9.46 -2.68 -9.10
CA LEU A 29 8.54 -2.93 -10.21
C LEU A 29 9.23 -2.82 -11.56
N GLY A 30 10.19 -1.90 -11.67
CA GLY A 30 10.88 -1.70 -12.93
C GLY A 30 11.75 -2.87 -13.36
N GLY A 31 12.30 -3.60 -12.40
CA GLY A 31 13.16 -4.73 -12.71
C GLY A 31 12.44 -6.06 -12.78
N SER A 32 11.12 -6.05 -12.69
CA SER A 32 10.39 -7.29 -12.53
C SER A 32 9.93 -7.96 -13.82
N GLY A 33 10.00 -7.28 -14.92
CA GLY A 33 9.46 -7.81 -16.15
C GLY A 33 8.01 -7.49 -16.40
N LEU A 34 7.39 -6.74 -15.49
CA LEU A 34 6.00 -6.34 -15.66
C LEU A 34 5.90 -5.33 -16.80
N GLY A 35 4.81 -5.36 -17.52
CA GLY A 35 4.58 -4.37 -18.56
C GLY A 35 4.46 -2.99 -17.95
N PRO A 36 4.76 -1.95 -18.73
CA PRO A 36 4.78 -0.59 -18.19
C PRO A 36 3.42 -0.12 -17.68
N ARG A 37 2.37 -0.61 -18.26
CA ARG A 37 1.03 -0.23 -17.82
C ARG A 37 0.75 -0.67 -16.39
N ILE A 38 1.00 -1.94 -16.12
CA ILE A 38 0.78 -2.49 -14.77
C ILE A 38 1.77 -1.88 -13.80
N SER A 39 3.01 -1.75 -14.21
CA SER A 39 4.06 -1.20 -13.37
C SER A 39 3.71 0.22 -12.93
N ARG A 40 3.32 1.07 -13.85
CA ARG A 40 2.96 2.45 -13.52
C ARG A 40 1.74 2.52 -12.63
N ALA A 41 0.74 1.69 -12.93
CA ALA A 41 -0.47 1.68 -12.13
C ALA A 41 -0.17 1.28 -10.68
N MET A 42 0.67 0.27 -10.51
CA MET A 42 1.01 -0.17 -9.17
C MET A 42 1.89 0.82 -8.43
N VAL A 43 2.74 1.56 -9.13
CA VAL A 43 3.51 2.62 -8.49
C VAL A 43 2.54 3.64 -7.87
N VAL A 44 1.51 4.03 -8.61
CA VAL A 44 0.53 4.99 -8.10
C VAL A 44 -0.22 4.42 -6.91
N ALA A 45 -0.69 3.17 -7.01
CA ALA A 45 -1.46 2.58 -5.93
C ALA A 45 -0.63 2.45 -4.65
N ILE A 46 0.62 2.03 -4.77
CA ILE A 46 1.49 1.87 -3.61
C ILE A 46 1.83 3.22 -3.01
N ASP A 47 2.09 4.22 -3.85
CA ASP A 47 2.40 5.54 -3.36
C ASP A 47 1.22 6.11 -2.57
N GLU A 48 0.01 5.94 -3.08
CA GLU A 48 -1.17 6.42 -2.37
C GLU A 48 -1.35 5.72 -1.03
N ALA A 49 -1.13 4.41 -1.00
CA ALA A 49 -1.27 3.65 0.23
C ALA A 49 -0.25 4.09 1.27
N CYS A 50 1.02 4.17 0.88
CA CYS A 50 2.07 4.53 1.82
C CYS A 50 1.95 5.98 2.28
N SER A 51 1.63 6.89 1.37
CA SER A 51 1.46 8.29 1.71
C SER A 51 0.30 8.47 2.69
N SER A 52 -0.80 7.79 2.45
CA SER A 52 -1.96 7.90 3.33
C SER A 52 -1.64 7.43 4.74
N ILE A 53 -0.93 6.32 4.84
CA ILE A 53 -0.58 5.78 6.15
C ILE A 53 0.37 6.72 6.87
N ILE A 54 1.38 7.22 6.18
CA ILE A 54 2.36 8.10 6.79
C ILE A 54 1.74 9.43 7.20
N LEU A 55 0.91 10.01 6.35
CA LEU A 55 0.28 11.28 6.67
C LEU A 55 -0.72 11.14 7.80
N ASN A 56 -1.43 10.03 7.83
CA ASN A 56 -2.36 9.78 8.91
C ASN A 56 -1.61 9.64 10.24
N ALA A 57 -0.48 8.94 10.23
CA ALA A 57 0.33 8.80 11.43
C ALA A 57 0.82 10.17 11.90
N LYS A 58 1.22 11.02 10.98
CA LYS A 58 1.70 12.35 11.31
C LYS A 58 0.59 13.17 11.97
N GLU A 59 -0.60 13.11 11.42
CA GLU A 59 -1.73 13.84 11.96
C GLU A 59 -2.09 13.43 13.37
N HIS A 60 -1.90 12.17 13.69
CA HIS A 60 -2.24 11.66 15.00
C HIS A 60 -1.06 11.57 15.94
N GLY A 61 0.10 12.07 15.52
CA GLY A 61 1.27 12.03 16.37
C GLY A 61 1.78 10.64 16.62
N ALA A 62 1.44 9.71 15.73
CA ALA A 62 1.88 8.33 15.91
C ALA A 62 3.30 8.17 15.41
N SER A 63 4.04 7.25 16.03
CA SER A 63 5.39 6.94 15.61
C SER A 63 5.50 5.44 15.45
N GLY A 64 6.53 5.01 14.78
CA GLY A 64 6.74 3.59 14.52
C GLY A 64 7.34 3.40 13.16
N ASN A 65 7.14 2.24 12.60
CA ASN A 65 7.72 1.89 11.30
C ASN A 65 6.64 1.48 10.33
N LEU A 66 6.97 1.61 9.06
CA LEU A 66 6.14 1.12 7.98
C LEU A 66 6.93 0.04 7.26
N ARG A 67 6.32 -1.10 7.04
CA ARG A 67 6.95 -2.19 6.30
C ARG A 67 6.20 -2.38 5.00
N LEU A 68 6.95 -2.38 3.91
CA LEU A 68 6.40 -2.58 2.58
C LEU A 68 6.96 -3.87 2.02
N LEU A 69 6.08 -4.77 1.60
CA LEU A 69 6.47 -6.03 1.01
C LEU A 69 5.87 -6.10 -0.38
N ILE A 70 6.68 -6.36 -1.38
CA ILE A 70 6.22 -6.51 -2.75
C ILE A 70 6.58 -7.91 -3.23
N ASP A 71 5.55 -8.70 -3.53
CA ASP A 71 5.71 -10.03 -4.08
C ASP A 71 5.21 -10.03 -5.50
N ILE A 72 6.06 -10.41 -6.44
CA ILE A 72 5.69 -10.41 -7.85
C ILE A 72 5.94 -11.81 -8.40
N ASP A 73 4.95 -12.33 -9.11
CA ASP A 73 5.14 -13.57 -9.85
C ASP A 73 4.39 -13.43 -11.19
N PRO A 74 4.46 -14.42 -12.08
CA PRO A 74 3.83 -14.28 -13.39
C PRO A 74 2.32 -14.10 -13.37
N THR A 75 1.67 -14.38 -12.25
CA THR A 75 0.22 -14.25 -12.19
C THR A 75 -0.26 -13.00 -11.48
N ARG A 76 0.53 -12.44 -10.58
CA ARG A 76 0.06 -11.30 -9.80
C ARG A 76 1.17 -10.51 -9.15
N VAL A 77 0.82 -9.28 -8.79
CA VAL A 77 1.63 -8.44 -7.92
C VAL A 77 0.86 -8.33 -6.62
N LYS A 78 1.45 -8.77 -5.53
CA LYS A 78 0.83 -8.66 -4.22
C LYS A 78 1.66 -7.70 -3.38
N VAL A 79 1.01 -6.71 -2.81
CA VAL A 79 1.68 -5.71 -2.00
C VAL A 79 1.07 -5.72 -0.61
N HIS A 80 1.92 -5.74 0.38
CA HIS A 80 1.48 -5.76 1.76
C HIS A 80 2.14 -4.58 2.46
N VAL A 81 1.34 -3.71 3.04
CA VAL A 81 1.83 -2.55 3.75
C VAL A 81 1.34 -2.67 5.17
N SER A 82 2.25 -2.62 6.13
CA SER A 82 1.85 -2.67 7.53
C SER A 82 2.59 -1.60 8.30
N ASP A 83 1.95 -1.04 9.31
CA ASP A 83 2.62 -0.13 10.20
C ASP A 83 2.70 -0.80 11.57
N THR A 84 3.85 -0.68 12.19
CA THR A 84 4.09 -1.28 13.50
C THR A 84 4.42 -0.19 14.48
N GLY A 85 4.18 -0.45 15.74
CA GLY A 85 4.53 0.50 16.77
C GLY A 85 3.56 1.63 16.87
N ASN A 86 2.35 1.41 16.48
CA ASN A 86 1.35 2.40 16.59
C ASN A 86 0.94 2.53 18.00
N ASP A 87 1.48 3.51 18.61
CA ASP A 87 1.02 3.89 19.90
C ASP A 87 -0.03 4.94 19.71
N TYR A 88 -1.09 4.55 19.10
CA TYR A 88 -2.22 5.43 19.16
C TYR A 88 -2.71 5.28 20.57
N ASP A 89 -2.21 6.11 21.44
CA ASP A 89 -2.80 6.17 22.74
C ASP A 89 -4.06 6.93 22.52
N MET A 90 -5.02 6.25 22.12
CA MET A 90 -6.30 6.88 21.86
C MET A 90 -7.13 6.91 23.13
N GLY A 91 -6.49 6.65 24.25
CA GLY A 91 -7.20 6.79 25.51
C GLY A 91 -8.45 5.96 25.60
N GLY A 92 -8.54 4.91 24.85
CA GLY A 92 -9.74 4.10 24.89
C GLY A 92 -9.80 3.16 23.73
N GLU A 93 -10.90 2.44 23.65
CA GLU A 93 -11.05 1.49 22.60
C GLU A 93 -11.54 2.14 21.35
N ILE A 94 -10.81 1.92 20.29
CA ILE A 94 -11.25 2.41 19.01
C ILE A 94 -11.68 1.22 18.24
N THR A 95 -12.88 1.24 17.74
CA THR A 95 -13.39 0.14 16.97
C THR A 95 -12.80 0.18 15.58
N ARG A 96 -12.83 -0.97 14.92
CA ARG A 96 -12.39 -1.09 13.55
C ARG A 96 -13.12 -0.08 12.66
N GLU A 97 -14.40 0.11 12.92
CA GLU A 97 -15.20 1.05 12.16
C GLU A 97 -14.76 2.49 12.35
N GLN A 98 -14.41 2.85 13.57
CA GLN A 98 -13.94 4.20 13.83
C GLN A 98 -12.63 4.46 13.10
N LEU A 99 -11.76 3.47 13.07
CA LEU A 99 -10.51 3.63 12.38
C LEU A 99 -10.70 3.71 10.89
N LEU A 100 -11.55 2.91 10.34
CA LEU A 100 -11.85 3.00 8.93
C LEU A 100 -12.47 4.35 8.60
N ARG A 101 -13.28 4.86 9.48
CA ARG A 101 -13.87 6.17 9.30
C ARG A 101 -12.81 7.27 9.32
N GLU A 102 -11.89 7.16 10.28
CA GLU A 102 -10.81 8.12 10.36
C GLU A 102 -9.93 8.05 9.14
N PHE A 103 -9.64 6.85 8.68
CA PHE A 103 -8.83 6.64 7.50
C PHE A 103 -9.50 7.27 6.26
N THR A 104 -10.81 7.16 6.16
CA THR A 104 -11.51 7.68 4.99
C THR A 104 -11.98 9.11 5.15
N LYS A 105 -11.87 9.69 6.33
CA LYS A 105 -12.34 11.02 6.56
C LYS A 105 -11.51 12.10 5.91
N SER A 106 -10.23 11.88 5.78
CA SER A 106 -9.36 12.84 5.16
C SER A 106 -9.66 12.82 3.66
N ARG A 107 -9.85 14.00 3.08
CA ARG A 107 -10.10 14.10 1.68
C ARG A 107 -9.07 13.41 0.88
N LYS A 108 -7.81 13.49 1.26
CA LYS A 108 -6.75 12.83 0.56
C LYS A 108 -6.89 11.33 0.67
N ASN A 109 -7.24 10.85 1.84
CA ASN A 109 -7.39 9.40 2.04
C ASN A 109 -8.57 8.85 1.26
N GLU A 110 -9.63 9.61 1.16
CA GLU A 110 -10.77 9.17 0.37
C GLU A 110 -10.38 9.04 -1.08
N LEU A 111 -9.68 10.02 -1.60
CA LEU A 111 -9.27 10.00 -2.99
C LEU A 111 -8.26 8.88 -3.21
N GLY A 112 -7.32 8.71 -2.31
CA GLY A 112 -6.32 7.66 -2.41
C GLY A 112 -6.94 6.28 -2.42
N THR A 113 -7.90 6.05 -1.52
CA THR A 113 -8.57 4.77 -1.46
C THR A 113 -9.34 4.50 -2.75
N PHE A 114 -9.98 5.52 -3.28
CA PHE A 114 -10.71 5.40 -4.52
C PHE A 114 -9.77 5.01 -5.66
N LEU A 115 -8.63 5.67 -5.75
CA LEU A 115 -7.65 5.36 -6.77
C LEU A 115 -7.12 3.95 -6.64
N ILE A 116 -6.80 3.54 -5.41
CA ILE A 116 -6.30 2.20 -5.17
C ILE A 116 -7.32 1.17 -5.65
N ARG A 117 -8.57 1.35 -5.28
CA ARG A 117 -9.61 0.40 -5.65
C ARG A 117 -9.85 0.33 -7.14
N ARG A 118 -9.58 1.41 -7.85
CA ARG A 118 -9.74 1.41 -9.30
C ARG A 118 -8.56 0.73 -9.99
N ILE A 119 -7.42 0.72 -9.36
CA ILE A 119 -6.22 0.15 -9.96
C ILE A 119 -6.07 -1.32 -9.67
N VAL A 120 -6.31 -1.73 -8.42
CA VAL A 120 -6.04 -3.11 -8.02
C VAL A 120 -7.28 -3.98 -8.14
N ASP A 121 -7.05 -5.27 -8.21
CA ASP A 121 -8.14 -6.23 -8.34
C ASP A 121 -8.69 -6.68 -7.00
N GLU A 122 -7.85 -6.72 -5.98
CA GLU A 122 -8.28 -7.07 -4.63
C GLU A 122 -7.62 -6.13 -3.64
N PHE A 123 -8.36 -5.75 -2.65
CA PHE A 123 -7.90 -4.82 -1.65
C PHE A 123 -8.48 -5.20 -0.29
N SER A 124 -7.65 -5.28 0.72
CA SER A 124 -8.14 -5.51 2.05
C SER A 124 -7.36 -4.66 3.04
N TYR A 125 -8.02 -4.29 4.11
CA TYR A 125 -7.40 -3.51 5.16
C TYR A 125 -7.84 -4.14 6.49
N VAL A 126 -6.87 -4.52 7.30
CA VAL A 126 -7.13 -5.13 8.59
C VAL A 126 -6.42 -4.30 9.64
N PHE A 127 -7.14 -3.94 10.66
CA PHE A 127 -6.56 -3.20 11.76
C PHE A 127 -6.53 -4.08 13.00
N LYS A 128 -5.36 -4.23 13.57
CA LYS A 128 -5.20 -4.99 14.81
C LYS A 128 -5.01 -4.01 15.93
N LYS A 129 -6.04 -3.91 16.76
CA LYS A 129 -6.08 -2.97 17.84
C LYS A 129 -4.79 -2.94 18.64
N GLY A 130 -4.24 -1.77 18.77
CA GLY A 130 -3.08 -1.58 19.63
C GLY A 130 -1.76 -2.04 19.05
N PHE A 131 -1.77 -2.59 17.84
CA PHE A 131 -0.56 -3.13 17.29
C PHE A 131 -0.23 -2.66 15.90
N GLN A 132 -0.93 -3.14 14.94
CA GLN A 132 -0.57 -2.77 13.57
C GLN A 132 -1.77 -2.85 12.66
N SER A 133 -1.72 -2.06 11.63
CA SER A 133 -2.68 -2.17 10.56
C SER A 133 -2.00 -2.81 9.38
N GLU A 134 -2.76 -3.53 8.58
CA GLU A 134 -2.23 -4.22 7.42
C GLU A 134 -3.12 -3.96 6.23
N LEU A 135 -2.50 -3.55 5.15
CA LEU A 135 -3.22 -3.28 3.93
C LEU A 135 -2.63 -4.17 2.86
N THR A 136 -3.48 -4.89 2.15
CA THR A 136 -3.04 -5.78 1.09
C THR A 136 -3.69 -5.39 -0.21
N MET A 137 -2.89 -5.32 -1.27
CA MET A 137 -3.37 -5.01 -2.61
C MET A 137 -2.88 -6.10 -3.54
N ILE A 138 -3.75 -6.55 -4.43
CA ILE A 138 -3.37 -7.56 -5.41
C ILE A 138 -3.81 -7.10 -6.79
N LYS A 139 -2.88 -7.14 -7.74
CA LYS A 139 -3.15 -6.85 -9.12
C LYS A 139 -2.77 -8.07 -9.94
N PHE A 140 -3.73 -8.59 -10.72
CA PHE A 140 -3.44 -9.73 -11.58
C PHE A 140 -2.65 -9.26 -12.80
N VAL A 141 -1.62 -10.00 -13.11
CA VAL A 141 -0.72 -9.64 -14.18
C VAL A 141 -1.27 -10.03 -15.55
N TYR A 142 -1.87 -11.22 -15.62
CA TYR A 142 -2.38 -11.64 -16.88
C TYR A 142 -3.73 -11.02 -17.13
N GLU A 143 -3.97 -10.66 -18.38
CA GLU A 143 -5.19 -10.04 -18.67
C GLU A 143 -5.97 -11.04 -19.32
N LYS A 144 -6.76 -11.75 -18.61
CA LYS A 144 -7.58 -12.70 -19.07
C LYS A 144 -8.40 -12.23 -20.13
N ASN A 145 -8.35 -12.77 -21.20
CA ASN A 145 -9.22 -12.44 -22.25
C ASN A 145 -9.10 -11.12 -22.71
N GLU A 146 -8.06 -10.51 -22.61
CA GLU A 146 -7.91 -9.28 -23.07
C GLU A 146 -7.81 -9.48 -24.46
N PRO A 147 -8.70 -9.23 -25.16
CA PRO A 147 -8.75 -9.48 -26.51
C PRO A 147 -7.71 -8.73 -27.11
N GLU A 148 -6.93 -9.08 -27.32
CA GLU A 148 -6.06 -8.58 -27.84
C GLU A 148 -6.27 -7.57 -28.46
N ALA A 149 -6.79 -7.09 -28.38
CA ALA A 149 -7.02 -6.09 -28.85
C ALA A 149 -6.98 -5.93 -29.92
N ASN A 150 -7.10 -6.31 -30.25
CA ASN A 150 -7.27 -6.12 -31.21
C ASN A 150 -7.38 -5.11 -31.49
#